data_abec39b39b1ad0ba4196e66663b36ccf
#
_entry.id   abec39b39b1ad0ba4196e66663b36ccf
#
_cell.length_a   1.000
_cell.length_b   1.000
_cell.length_c   1.000
_cell.angle_alpha   90.00
_cell.angle_beta   90.00
_cell.angle_gamma   90.00
#
_symmetry.space_group_name_H-M   'P 1'
#
loop_
_entity.id
_entity.type
_entity.pdbx_description
1 polymer ?
#
loop_
_entity_poly.entity_id
_entity_poly.type
_entity_poly.pdbx_seq_one_letter_code
_entity_poly.pdbx_strand_id
1 'polypeptide(L)'
;MKKLIKWLIEEDNPSVKFYTLTEILNEKTDKGAEDLLRKDIESCAPVSSIMALQENGGWWHEDKYSFSPLYKNTFWQVYFLSLLGATKQIFAVDKAVKLIIANMQSEKGAFPVHDRYTGNLICFQGMTLEMLLRLGYFEENFTSSLSAFISDIVYRNDFRCKYRAQFKCPWGAVKVLKALNLIPPEKRDHKVSDTISRAVKFLLSHDIVEANYPRKKMKSRQWYLFSFPRGFQSDILETTSALIDAGCKSQNSNLRNALKYINEKRLDDGKWKMEYSLNGKMLVDIEKNNKPSKWISYFALKSFIKSKFRSI
;
A
#
# COMPACT_ATOMS: atom_id res chain seq x y z
N MET A 1 2.07 7.82 -24.06
CA MET A 1 2.64 6.72 -23.26
C MET A 1 4.16 6.77 -23.20
N LYS A 2 4.91 6.75 -24.32
CA LYS A 2 6.40 6.77 -24.31
C LYS A 2 7.01 7.92 -23.50
N LYS A 3 6.49 9.16 -23.64
CA LYS A 3 6.97 10.34 -22.87
C LYS A 3 6.77 10.15 -21.36
N LEU A 4 5.62 9.57 -20.93
CA LEU A 4 5.34 9.32 -19.54
C LEU A 4 6.30 8.27 -18.95
N ILE A 5 6.51 7.15 -19.65
CA ILE A 5 7.47 6.11 -19.21
C ILE A 5 8.87 6.72 -19.06
N LYS A 6 9.34 7.50 -20.06
CA LYS A 6 10.64 8.17 -19.98
C LYS A 6 10.76 9.02 -18.72
N TRP A 7 9.73 9.77 -18.36
CA TRP A 7 9.72 10.60 -17.16
C TRP A 7 9.70 9.77 -15.87
N LEU A 8 9.00 8.61 -15.85
CA LEU A 8 8.94 7.74 -14.67
C LEU A 8 10.26 7.04 -14.35
N ILE A 9 11.12 6.81 -15.37
CA ILE A 9 12.42 6.16 -15.19
C ILE A 9 13.60 7.12 -15.02
N GLU A 10 13.36 8.44 -14.87
CA GLU A 10 14.40 9.41 -14.54
C GLU A 10 15.01 9.15 -13.17
N GLU A 11 16.27 9.58 -12.98
CA GLU A 11 17.09 9.27 -11.78
C GLU A 11 16.63 9.99 -10.50
N ASP A 12 15.81 11.02 -10.61
CA ASP A 12 15.34 11.82 -9.47
C ASP A 12 14.37 11.09 -8.54
N ASN A 13 13.85 9.91 -8.96
CA ASN A 13 13.03 9.03 -8.11
C ASN A 13 13.35 7.55 -8.36
N PRO A 14 14.44 7.03 -7.76
CA PRO A 14 14.89 5.64 -7.95
C PRO A 14 13.82 4.60 -7.61
N SER A 15 12.97 4.86 -6.62
CA SER A 15 11.87 3.96 -6.25
C SER A 15 10.87 3.79 -7.38
N VAL A 16 10.39 4.89 -7.96
CA VAL A 16 9.44 4.83 -9.08
C VAL A 16 10.11 4.26 -10.33
N LYS A 17 11.38 4.59 -10.58
CA LYS A 17 12.18 3.99 -11.65
C LYS A 17 12.20 2.47 -11.49
N PHE A 18 12.58 1.96 -10.32
CA PHE A 18 12.62 0.53 -10.03
C PHE A 18 11.27 -0.16 -10.31
N TYR A 19 10.18 0.34 -9.75
CA TYR A 19 8.86 -0.25 -9.97
C TYR A 19 8.37 -0.11 -11.41
N THR A 20 8.74 0.95 -12.13
CA THR A 20 8.40 1.11 -13.55
C THR A 20 9.09 0.07 -14.40
N LEU A 21 10.40 -0.15 -14.20
CA LEU A 21 11.18 -1.15 -14.91
C LEU A 21 10.64 -2.56 -14.65
N THR A 22 10.44 -2.92 -13.38
CA THR A 22 10.07 -4.28 -12.98
C THR A 22 8.59 -4.61 -13.20
N GLU A 23 7.65 -3.71 -12.91
CA GLU A 23 6.21 -4.02 -12.90
C GLU A 23 5.43 -3.51 -14.13
N ILE A 24 5.97 -2.55 -14.87
CA ILE A 24 5.36 -2.01 -16.10
C ILE A 24 6.06 -2.52 -17.34
N LEU A 25 7.39 -2.40 -17.39
CA LEU A 25 8.18 -2.82 -18.55
C LEU A 25 8.53 -4.31 -18.49
N ASN A 26 8.38 -4.95 -17.34
CA ASN A 26 8.76 -6.35 -17.09
C ASN A 26 10.20 -6.63 -17.49
N GLU A 27 11.09 -5.64 -17.30
CA GLU A 27 12.50 -5.81 -17.59
C GLU A 27 13.07 -6.85 -16.61
N LYS A 28 13.68 -7.89 -17.18
CA LYS A 28 14.45 -8.87 -16.42
C LYS A 28 15.78 -8.23 -16.07
N THR A 29 15.88 -7.65 -14.88
CA THR A 29 17.16 -7.25 -14.32
C THR A 29 17.89 -8.48 -13.82
N ASP A 30 19.18 -8.62 -14.15
CA ASP A 30 20.03 -9.54 -13.41
C ASP A 30 20.19 -9.07 -11.96
N LYS A 31 20.70 -9.96 -11.12
CA LYS A 31 20.85 -9.65 -9.68
C LYS A 31 21.73 -8.41 -9.44
N GLY A 32 22.79 -8.22 -10.22
CA GLY A 32 23.68 -7.07 -10.07
C GLY A 32 23.00 -5.74 -10.41
N ALA A 33 22.20 -5.70 -11.46
CA ALA A 33 21.41 -4.54 -11.84
C ALA A 33 20.30 -4.24 -10.80
N GLU A 34 19.65 -5.27 -10.26
CA GLU A 34 18.69 -5.07 -9.17
C GLU A 34 19.36 -4.52 -7.92
N ASP A 35 20.51 -5.05 -7.51
CA ASP A 35 21.26 -4.60 -6.34
C ASP A 35 21.71 -3.13 -6.49
N LEU A 36 22.06 -2.67 -7.69
CA LEU A 36 22.38 -1.26 -7.97
C LEU A 36 21.15 -0.37 -7.78
N LEU A 37 20.02 -0.74 -8.39
CA LEU A 37 18.77 0.01 -8.22
C LEU A 37 18.34 0.09 -6.76
N ARG A 38 18.54 -0.97 -5.98
CA ARG A 38 18.26 -0.98 -4.54
C ARG A 38 19.16 -0.04 -3.76
N LYS A 39 20.46 0.04 -4.10
CA LYS A 39 21.38 1.02 -3.51
C LYS A 39 21.00 2.46 -3.84
N ASP A 40 20.57 2.73 -5.06
CA ASP A 40 20.06 4.05 -5.45
C ASP A 40 18.83 4.44 -4.61
N ILE A 41 17.90 3.51 -4.36
CA ILE A 41 16.76 3.72 -3.48
C ILE A 41 17.21 4.03 -2.04
N GLU A 42 18.16 3.26 -1.50
CA GLU A 42 18.65 3.41 -0.13
C GLU A 42 19.34 4.77 0.08
N SER A 43 20.14 5.21 -0.88
CA SER A 43 20.91 6.46 -0.80
C SER A 43 20.10 7.72 -1.12
N CYS A 44 18.99 7.58 -1.83
CA CYS A 44 18.19 8.72 -2.26
C CYS A 44 17.19 9.17 -1.18
N ALA A 45 16.97 10.48 -1.07
CA ALA A 45 15.83 10.98 -0.31
C ALA A 45 14.52 10.52 -1.01
N PRO A 46 13.45 10.17 -0.25
CA PRO A 46 13.27 10.33 1.19
C PRO A 46 13.76 9.14 2.03
N VAL A 47 14.22 8.02 1.44
CA VAL A 47 14.62 6.81 2.17
C VAL A 47 15.77 7.13 3.13
N SER A 48 16.88 7.70 2.62
CA SER A 48 18.03 8.07 3.44
C SER A 48 17.67 9.08 4.53
N SER A 49 16.78 10.03 4.24
CA SER A 49 16.31 11.03 5.21
C SER A 49 15.50 10.42 6.35
N ILE A 50 14.63 9.44 6.05
CA ILE A 50 13.89 8.71 7.08
C ILE A 50 14.86 7.91 7.95
N MET A 51 15.81 7.19 7.34
CA MET A 51 16.80 6.39 8.08
C MET A 51 17.69 7.24 8.99
N ALA A 52 18.09 8.42 8.54
CA ALA A 52 18.91 9.35 9.34
C ALA A 52 18.23 9.86 10.62
N LEU A 53 16.90 9.74 10.71
CA LEU A 53 16.12 10.11 11.90
C LEU A 53 15.89 8.94 12.86
N GLN A 54 16.45 7.76 12.58
CA GLN A 54 16.32 6.62 13.47
C GLN A 54 17.16 6.81 14.74
N GLU A 55 16.57 6.59 15.88
CA GLU A 55 17.23 6.63 17.18
C GLU A 55 18.18 5.41 17.36
N ASN A 56 19.20 5.54 18.21
CA ASN A 56 20.17 4.48 18.48
C ASN A 56 19.53 3.16 18.91
N GLY A 57 18.36 3.20 19.55
CA GLY A 57 17.57 2.02 19.92
C GLY A 57 16.93 1.29 18.74
N GLY A 58 16.84 1.92 17.57
CA GLY A 58 16.25 1.34 16.35
C GLY A 58 14.79 1.74 16.12
N TRP A 59 14.27 2.73 16.83
CA TRP A 59 12.92 3.28 16.66
C TRP A 59 12.94 4.71 16.14
N TRP A 60 11.77 5.26 15.82
CA TRP A 60 11.56 6.67 15.49
C TRP A 60 10.52 7.25 16.45
N HIS A 61 10.73 8.52 16.83
CA HIS A 61 9.77 9.31 17.59
C HIS A 61 9.27 8.59 18.86
N GLU A 62 10.09 8.53 19.88
CA GLU A 62 9.87 7.80 21.12
C GLU A 62 9.83 6.27 20.93
N ASP A 63 9.91 5.53 21.99
CA ASP A 63 9.85 4.07 22.04
C ASP A 63 8.39 3.59 21.81
N LYS A 64 7.83 3.89 20.63
CA LYS A 64 6.45 3.53 20.27
C LYS A 64 6.41 2.86 18.90
N TYR A 65 5.77 1.71 18.89
CA TYR A 65 5.74 0.81 17.72
C TYR A 65 4.37 0.75 17.04
N SER A 66 3.29 1.13 17.73
CA SER A 66 1.91 0.92 17.34
C SER A 66 1.37 1.93 16.32
N PHE A 67 0.04 1.97 16.19
CA PHE A 67 -0.68 2.82 15.23
C PHE A 67 -0.60 4.32 15.56
N SER A 68 -0.55 4.67 16.83
CA SER A 68 -0.42 6.06 17.31
C SER A 68 0.96 6.31 17.94
N PRO A 69 1.52 7.52 17.80
CA PRO A 69 1.01 8.65 17.02
C PRO A 69 1.06 8.38 15.51
N LEU A 70 0.00 8.82 14.82
CA LEU A 70 -0.12 8.60 13.38
C LEU A 70 1.04 9.23 12.62
N TYR A 71 1.64 8.45 11.70
CA TYR A 71 2.63 8.85 10.69
C TYR A 71 4.01 9.24 11.22
N LYS A 72 4.28 9.13 12.53
CA LYS A 72 5.56 9.55 13.12
C LYS A 72 6.37 8.43 13.76
N ASN A 73 5.70 7.45 14.38
CA ASN A 73 6.39 6.40 15.13
C ASN A 73 7.02 5.32 14.23
N THR A 74 7.67 4.34 14.85
CA THR A 74 8.43 3.26 14.22
C THR A 74 7.63 2.51 13.16
N PHE A 75 6.39 2.09 13.46
CA PHE A 75 5.55 1.38 12.49
C PHE A 75 5.40 2.18 11.18
N TRP A 76 5.10 3.47 11.28
CA TRP A 76 4.83 4.30 10.12
C TRP A 76 6.08 4.53 9.28
N GLN A 77 7.25 4.73 9.91
CA GLN A 77 8.48 4.91 9.17
C GLN A 77 8.86 3.64 8.41
N VAL A 78 8.77 2.47 9.06
CA VAL A 78 9.02 1.18 8.41
C VAL A 78 8.00 0.91 7.30
N TYR A 79 6.73 1.24 7.52
CA TYR A 79 5.69 1.14 6.48
C TYR A 79 6.00 2.04 5.27
N PHE A 80 6.36 3.29 5.48
CA PHE A 80 6.73 4.20 4.39
C PHE A 80 7.99 3.72 3.67
N LEU A 81 9.02 3.30 4.38
CA LEU A 81 10.22 2.71 3.78
C LEU A 81 9.90 1.50 2.91
N SER A 82 8.98 0.63 3.36
CA SER A 82 8.53 -0.52 2.56
C SER A 82 7.83 -0.12 1.26
N LEU A 83 7.01 0.94 1.28
CA LEU A 83 6.37 1.48 0.08
C LEU A 83 7.37 2.13 -0.89
N LEU A 84 8.44 2.71 -0.34
CA LEU A 84 9.51 3.33 -1.11
C LEU A 84 10.52 2.31 -1.69
N GLY A 85 10.37 1.03 -1.40
CA GLY A 85 11.20 -0.03 -1.96
C GLY A 85 12.43 -0.40 -1.13
N ALA A 86 12.51 0.04 0.14
CA ALA A 86 13.48 -0.49 1.09
C ALA A 86 13.26 -1.99 1.32
N THR A 87 14.29 -2.69 1.79
CA THR A 87 14.25 -4.13 2.07
C THR A 87 14.86 -4.44 3.43
N LYS A 88 14.65 -5.69 3.90
CA LYS A 88 15.29 -6.21 5.13
C LYS A 88 16.81 -6.27 5.08
N GLN A 89 17.44 -6.05 3.92
CA GLN A 89 18.88 -5.97 3.78
C GLN A 89 19.46 -4.72 4.45
N ILE A 90 18.67 -3.68 4.60
CA ILE A 90 19.04 -2.46 5.30
C ILE A 90 18.96 -2.75 6.81
N PHE A 91 20.11 -2.77 7.47
CA PHE A 91 20.21 -3.09 8.91
C PHE A 91 19.25 -2.27 9.79
N ALA A 92 19.13 -0.98 9.54
CA ALA A 92 18.22 -0.08 10.25
C ALA A 92 16.75 -0.52 10.15
N VAL A 93 16.33 -0.97 8.96
CA VAL A 93 14.98 -1.48 8.69
C VAL A 93 14.75 -2.82 9.41
N ASP A 94 15.68 -3.76 9.27
CA ASP A 94 15.58 -5.08 9.91
C ASP A 94 15.52 -4.97 11.45
N LYS A 95 16.36 -4.12 12.04
CA LYS A 95 16.33 -3.84 13.48
C LYS A 95 14.96 -3.33 13.93
N ALA A 96 14.38 -2.38 13.21
CA ALA A 96 13.07 -1.81 13.53
C ALA A 96 11.92 -2.82 13.36
N VAL A 97 11.97 -3.66 12.33
CA VAL A 97 10.97 -4.73 12.14
C VAL A 97 11.01 -5.72 13.31
N LYS A 98 12.21 -6.15 13.74
CA LYS A 98 12.37 -7.04 14.91
C LYS A 98 11.76 -6.43 16.18
N LEU A 99 11.95 -5.12 16.39
CA LEU A 99 11.32 -4.41 17.51
C LEU A 99 9.78 -4.39 17.39
N ILE A 100 9.23 -4.12 16.20
CA ILE A 100 7.78 -4.16 15.97
C ILE A 100 7.22 -5.56 16.27
N ILE A 101 7.86 -6.62 15.77
CA ILE A 101 7.43 -7.99 16.01
C ILE A 101 7.46 -8.32 17.50
N ALA A 102 8.57 -8.06 18.17
CA ALA A 102 8.78 -8.39 19.59
C ALA A 102 7.77 -7.67 20.52
N ASN A 103 7.39 -6.43 20.17
CA ASN A 103 6.54 -5.60 21.05
C ASN A 103 5.07 -5.62 20.68
N MET A 104 4.69 -6.04 19.46
CA MET A 104 3.33 -5.89 18.98
C MET A 104 2.66 -7.18 18.54
N GLN A 105 3.41 -8.19 18.09
CA GLN A 105 2.77 -9.40 17.60
C GLN A 105 2.24 -10.25 18.77
N SER A 106 0.96 -10.58 18.73
CA SER A 106 0.35 -11.52 19.68
C SER A 106 0.67 -12.97 19.30
N GLU A 107 0.49 -13.90 20.24
CA GLU A 107 0.63 -15.35 20.02
C GLU A 107 -0.23 -15.88 18.85
N LYS A 108 -1.35 -15.21 18.56
CA LYS A 108 -2.25 -15.55 17.44
C LYS A 108 -1.82 -14.91 16.11
N GLY A 109 -0.64 -14.29 16.06
CA GLY A 109 -0.11 -13.64 14.85
C GLY A 109 -0.69 -12.25 14.55
N ALA A 110 -1.62 -11.73 15.37
CA ALA A 110 -2.20 -10.42 15.18
C ALA A 110 -1.28 -9.29 15.67
N PHE A 111 -1.51 -8.08 15.16
CA PHE A 111 -0.92 -6.85 15.64
C PHE A 111 -2.01 -5.96 16.27
N PRO A 112 -2.37 -6.19 17.54
CA PRO A 112 -3.41 -5.41 18.21
C PRO A 112 -2.96 -3.96 18.41
N VAL A 113 -3.92 -3.05 18.33
CA VAL A 113 -3.71 -1.64 18.66
C VAL A 113 -4.24 -1.41 20.08
N HIS A 114 -3.43 -0.82 20.95
CA HIS A 114 -3.72 -0.59 22.36
C HIS A 114 -3.78 0.89 22.75
N ASP A 115 -3.98 1.74 21.77
CA ASP A 115 -4.16 3.18 21.96
C ASP A 115 -5.63 3.58 21.77
N ARG A 116 -5.89 4.82 21.40
CA ARG A 116 -7.23 5.35 21.13
C ARG A 116 -8.02 4.50 20.07
N TYR A 117 -7.37 3.68 19.27
CA TYR A 117 -7.97 2.79 18.28
C TYR A 117 -7.91 1.31 18.68
N THR A 118 -8.06 1.00 19.94
CA THR A 118 -7.89 -0.35 20.52
C THR A 118 -8.50 -1.50 19.72
N GLY A 119 -7.75 -2.58 19.58
CA GLY A 119 -8.16 -3.87 19.00
C GLY A 119 -7.54 -4.18 17.63
N ASN A 120 -8.03 -5.25 17.02
CA ASN A 120 -7.52 -5.74 15.74
C ASN A 120 -8.17 -4.99 14.59
N LEU A 121 -7.56 -3.88 14.16
CA LEU A 121 -8.03 -3.10 13.01
C LEU A 121 -7.64 -3.81 11.72
N ILE A 122 -8.61 -4.29 10.95
CA ILE A 122 -8.35 -5.05 9.72
C ILE A 122 -7.49 -4.28 8.71
N CYS A 123 -7.63 -2.96 8.62
CA CYS A 123 -6.77 -2.13 7.78
C CYS A 123 -5.32 -2.12 8.27
N PHE A 124 -5.10 -2.09 9.59
CA PHE A 124 -3.77 -2.13 10.18
C PHE A 124 -3.10 -3.50 9.98
N GLN A 125 -3.84 -4.60 10.18
CA GLN A 125 -3.34 -5.95 9.87
C GLN A 125 -2.90 -6.06 8.41
N GLY A 126 -3.72 -5.56 7.46
CA GLY A 126 -3.38 -5.55 6.04
C GLY A 126 -2.15 -4.71 5.74
N MET A 127 -2.02 -3.52 6.33
CA MET A 127 -0.83 -2.67 6.17
C MET A 127 0.43 -3.34 6.74
N THR A 128 0.32 -3.99 7.89
CA THR A 128 1.45 -4.70 8.51
C THR A 128 1.90 -5.87 7.63
N LEU A 129 0.97 -6.65 7.09
CA LEU A 129 1.31 -7.74 6.17
C LEU A 129 1.93 -7.21 4.87
N GLU A 130 1.37 -6.14 4.27
CA GLU A 130 1.97 -5.49 3.10
C GLU A 130 3.40 -5.05 3.38
N MET A 131 3.64 -4.40 4.51
CA MET A 131 4.96 -3.96 4.96
C MET A 131 5.96 -5.12 5.04
N LEU A 132 5.62 -6.20 5.72
CA LEU A 132 6.49 -7.35 5.89
C LEU A 132 6.83 -8.02 4.56
N LEU A 133 5.84 -8.23 3.69
CA LEU A 133 6.04 -8.85 2.38
C LEU A 133 6.90 -7.97 1.46
N ARG A 134 6.68 -6.65 1.42
CA ARG A 134 7.50 -5.72 0.61
C ARG A 134 8.94 -5.65 1.07
N LEU A 135 9.18 -5.76 2.38
CA LEU A 135 10.53 -5.78 2.95
C LEU A 135 11.26 -7.12 2.72
N GLY A 136 10.57 -8.16 2.25
CA GLY A 136 11.16 -9.47 1.95
C GLY A 136 11.11 -10.47 3.09
N TYR A 137 10.20 -10.32 4.06
CA TYR A 137 9.96 -11.29 5.15
C TYR A 137 8.94 -12.36 4.79
N PHE A 138 8.95 -12.82 3.55
CA PHE A 138 7.93 -13.75 3.04
C PHE A 138 7.94 -15.10 3.76
N GLU A 139 9.13 -15.68 4.01
CA GLU A 139 9.29 -17.03 4.56
C GLU A 139 9.25 -17.07 6.11
N GLU A 140 9.03 -15.93 6.77
CA GLU A 140 9.07 -15.85 8.21
C GLU A 140 7.74 -16.29 8.86
N ASN A 141 7.83 -17.02 9.96
CA ASN A 141 6.65 -17.53 10.68
C ASN A 141 5.69 -16.40 11.14
N PHE A 142 6.24 -15.24 11.55
CA PHE A 142 5.41 -14.12 11.94
C PHE A 142 4.59 -13.55 10.79
N THR A 143 5.08 -13.64 9.54
CA THR A 143 4.37 -13.21 8.34
C THR A 143 3.25 -14.19 7.98
N SER A 144 3.53 -15.50 8.00
CA SER A 144 2.52 -16.54 7.74
C SER A 144 1.42 -16.56 8.81
N SER A 145 1.79 -16.40 10.08
CA SER A 145 0.82 -16.28 11.19
C SER A 145 -0.12 -15.08 11.03
N LEU A 146 0.42 -13.92 10.61
CA LEU A 146 -0.40 -12.74 10.33
C LEU A 146 -1.34 -12.96 9.15
N SER A 147 -0.86 -13.59 8.07
CA SER A 147 -1.68 -13.92 6.90
C SER A 147 -2.84 -14.86 7.28
N ALA A 148 -2.56 -15.90 8.06
CA ALA A 148 -3.57 -16.81 8.58
C ALA A 148 -4.59 -16.09 9.48
N PHE A 149 -4.12 -15.23 10.38
CA PHE A 149 -5.00 -14.41 11.24
C PHE A 149 -5.92 -13.50 10.43
N ILE A 150 -5.40 -12.82 9.40
CA ILE A 150 -6.21 -11.96 8.50
C ILE A 150 -7.30 -12.79 7.83
N SER A 151 -6.95 -13.96 7.30
CA SER A 151 -7.91 -14.85 6.64
C SER A 151 -9.01 -15.33 7.58
N ASP A 152 -8.65 -15.70 8.81
CA ASP A 152 -9.60 -16.12 9.83
C ASP A 152 -10.53 -14.98 10.28
N ILE A 153 -10.02 -13.76 10.46
CA ILE A 153 -10.86 -12.63 10.86
C ILE A 153 -11.81 -12.19 9.72
N VAL A 154 -11.35 -12.24 8.47
CA VAL A 154 -12.21 -11.96 7.31
C VAL A 154 -13.28 -13.05 7.17
N TYR A 155 -12.95 -14.31 7.36
CA TYR A 155 -13.92 -15.40 7.34
C TYR A 155 -15.04 -15.19 8.36
N ARG A 156 -14.71 -14.79 9.61
CA ARG A 156 -15.67 -14.58 10.70
C ARG A 156 -16.43 -13.27 10.59
N ASN A 157 -15.78 -12.17 10.20
CA ASN A 157 -16.32 -10.80 10.33
C ASN A 157 -16.58 -10.12 9.00
N ASP A 158 -16.17 -10.69 7.85
CA ASP A 158 -16.47 -10.21 6.50
C ASP A 158 -16.15 -8.70 6.33
N PHE A 159 -14.94 -8.29 6.70
CA PHE A 159 -14.46 -6.89 6.70
C PHE A 159 -15.24 -5.91 7.59
N ARG A 160 -16.10 -6.36 8.49
CA ARG A 160 -16.81 -5.46 9.42
C ARG A 160 -15.83 -4.78 10.37
N CYS A 161 -16.12 -3.54 10.69
CA CYS A 161 -15.26 -2.72 11.52
C CYS A 161 -16.09 -1.99 12.60
N LYS A 162 -15.66 -2.08 13.86
CA LYS A 162 -16.35 -1.43 14.98
C LYS A 162 -16.46 0.09 14.82
N TYR A 163 -15.51 0.73 14.15
CA TYR A 163 -15.53 2.18 13.88
C TYR A 163 -16.45 2.59 12.74
N ARG A 164 -17.01 1.63 12.01
CA ARG A 164 -18.02 1.85 10.97
C ARG A 164 -19.41 1.34 11.38
N ALA A 165 -19.67 1.21 12.68
CA ALA A 165 -20.94 0.69 13.18
C ALA A 165 -21.26 -0.72 12.61
N GLN A 166 -20.28 -1.59 12.59
CA GLN A 166 -20.37 -2.98 12.09
C GLN A 166 -20.57 -3.10 10.56
N PHE A 167 -20.53 -2.01 9.81
CA PHE A 167 -20.51 -2.09 8.35
C PHE A 167 -19.15 -2.60 7.84
N LYS A 168 -19.17 -3.30 6.72
CA LYS A 168 -17.97 -3.68 6.00
C LYS A 168 -17.14 -2.45 5.64
N CYS A 169 -15.82 -2.54 5.85
CA CYS A 169 -14.89 -1.43 5.65
C CYS A 169 -14.18 -1.57 4.30
N PRO A 170 -14.47 -0.74 3.29
CA PRO A 170 -13.76 -0.80 2.02
C PRO A 170 -12.27 -0.51 2.17
N TRP A 171 -11.87 0.40 3.06
CA TRP A 171 -10.44 0.63 3.33
C TRP A 171 -9.74 -0.62 3.86
N GLY A 172 -10.37 -1.31 4.81
CA GLY A 172 -9.83 -2.57 5.34
C GLY A 172 -9.71 -3.64 4.27
N ALA A 173 -10.74 -3.78 3.42
CA ALA A 173 -10.72 -4.73 2.30
C ALA A 173 -9.61 -4.42 1.29
N VAL A 174 -9.40 -3.13 0.95
CA VAL A 174 -8.30 -2.71 0.06
C VAL A 174 -6.93 -3.03 0.65
N LYS A 175 -6.69 -2.71 1.94
CA LYS A 175 -5.39 -2.99 2.59
C LYS A 175 -5.09 -4.48 2.65
N VAL A 176 -6.09 -5.30 2.97
CA VAL A 176 -5.95 -6.76 2.96
C VAL A 176 -5.67 -7.27 1.54
N LEU A 177 -6.45 -6.81 0.55
CA LEU A 177 -6.29 -7.23 -0.84
C LEU A 177 -4.89 -6.90 -1.37
N LYS A 178 -4.39 -5.69 -1.11
CA LYS A 178 -3.03 -5.27 -1.48
C LYS A 178 -1.96 -6.18 -0.89
N ALA A 179 -2.08 -6.49 0.40
CA ALA A 179 -1.13 -7.36 1.08
C ALA A 179 -1.14 -8.77 0.48
N LEU A 180 -2.32 -9.38 0.38
CA LEU A 180 -2.44 -10.77 -0.11
C LEU A 180 -2.08 -10.91 -1.59
N ASN A 181 -2.22 -9.86 -2.41
CA ASN A 181 -1.74 -9.85 -3.79
C ASN A 181 -0.21 -10.01 -3.91
N LEU A 182 0.56 -9.63 -2.88
CA LEU A 182 2.01 -9.80 -2.87
C LEU A 182 2.44 -11.26 -2.64
N ILE A 183 1.54 -12.10 -2.15
CA ILE A 183 1.79 -13.55 -2.04
C ILE A 183 1.69 -14.16 -3.44
N PRO A 184 2.75 -14.82 -3.96
CA PRO A 184 2.71 -15.47 -5.26
C PRO A 184 1.55 -16.49 -5.35
N PRO A 185 0.84 -16.58 -6.48
CA PRO A 185 -0.34 -17.45 -6.62
C PRO A 185 -0.10 -18.89 -6.19
N GLU A 186 1.07 -19.44 -6.53
CA GLU A 186 1.48 -20.82 -6.20
C GLU A 186 1.77 -21.06 -4.71
N LYS A 187 1.91 -19.98 -3.93
CA LYS A 187 2.14 -20.02 -2.48
C LYS A 187 0.88 -19.68 -1.67
N ARG A 188 -0.25 -19.41 -2.33
CA ARG A 188 -1.53 -19.09 -1.67
C ARG A 188 -2.23 -20.38 -1.28
N ASP A 189 -2.50 -20.53 -0.01
CA ASP A 189 -3.42 -21.57 0.44
C ASP A 189 -4.88 -21.25 0.08
N HIS A 190 -5.78 -22.16 0.39
CA HIS A 190 -7.21 -21.99 0.16
C HIS A 190 -7.79 -20.79 0.91
N LYS A 191 -7.39 -20.54 2.17
CA LYS A 191 -7.91 -19.42 2.98
C LYS A 191 -7.49 -18.07 2.43
N VAL A 192 -6.24 -17.95 2.01
CA VAL A 192 -5.73 -16.73 1.34
C VAL A 192 -6.49 -16.47 0.05
N SER A 193 -6.68 -17.49 -0.77
CA SER A 193 -7.40 -17.40 -2.04
C SER A 193 -8.88 -17.02 -1.85
N ASP A 194 -9.57 -17.60 -0.85
CA ASP A 194 -10.94 -17.23 -0.47
C ASP A 194 -11.01 -15.78 0.04
N THR A 195 -10.05 -15.35 0.85
CA THR A 195 -9.99 -14.00 1.37
C THR A 195 -9.83 -12.96 0.26
N ILE A 196 -8.96 -13.22 -0.73
CA ILE A 196 -8.83 -12.39 -1.94
C ILE A 196 -10.16 -12.32 -2.68
N SER A 197 -10.82 -13.46 -2.91
CA SER A 197 -12.09 -13.55 -3.62
C SER A 197 -13.20 -12.77 -2.90
N ARG A 198 -13.27 -12.84 -1.57
CA ARG A 198 -14.21 -12.07 -0.74
C ARG A 198 -13.95 -10.57 -0.83
N ALA A 199 -12.69 -10.15 -0.78
CA ALA A 199 -12.31 -8.74 -0.92
C ALA A 199 -12.71 -8.19 -2.29
N VAL A 200 -12.39 -8.90 -3.36
CA VAL A 200 -12.76 -8.55 -4.75
C VAL A 200 -14.28 -8.47 -4.89
N LYS A 201 -15.02 -9.49 -4.44
CA LYS A 201 -16.50 -9.52 -4.50
C LYS A 201 -17.09 -8.33 -3.76
N PHE A 202 -16.62 -8.02 -2.55
CA PHE A 202 -17.11 -6.90 -1.77
C PHE A 202 -16.82 -5.55 -2.44
N LEU A 203 -15.58 -5.33 -2.89
CA LEU A 203 -15.19 -4.06 -3.50
C LEU A 203 -15.91 -3.81 -4.82
N LEU A 204 -16.18 -4.84 -5.60
CA LEU A 204 -16.89 -4.76 -6.89
C LEU A 204 -18.44 -4.84 -6.77
N SER A 205 -18.97 -5.16 -5.58
CA SER A 205 -20.44 -5.18 -5.38
C SER A 205 -21.08 -3.78 -5.33
N HIS A 206 -20.26 -2.73 -5.32
CA HIS A 206 -20.68 -1.34 -5.29
C HIS A 206 -19.91 -0.54 -6.33
N ASP A 207 -20.47 0.57 -6.77
CA ASP A 207 -19.73 1.49 -7.64
C ASP A 207 -18.61 2.16 -6.84
N ILE A 208 -17.38 2.02 -7.35
CA ILE A 208 -16.17 2.51 -6.68
C ILE A 208 -16.14 4.04 -6.68
N VAL A 209 -16.61 4.68 -7.77
CA VAL A 209 -16.64 6.14 -7.89
C VAL A 209 -17.75 6.71 -7.03
N GLU A 210 -18.95 6.13 -7.08
CA GLU A 210 -20.04 6.54 -6.21
C GLU A 210 -19.75 6.26 -4.74
N ALA A 211 -18.83 5.35 -4.43
CA ALA A 211 -18.48 4.95 -3.08
C ALA A 211 -19.71 4.67 -2.21
N ASN A 212 -20.72 4.02 -2.79
CA ASN A 212 -22.01 3.76 -2.16
C ASN A 212 -22.01 2.56 -1.21
N TYR A 213 -20.83 2.21 -0.68
CA TYR A 213 -20.67 1.21 0.37
C TYR A 213 -21.48 1.60 1.62
N PRO A 214 -22.16 0.65 2.29
CA PRO A 214 -22.94 0.91 3.49
C PRO A 214 -22.14 1.65 4.57
N ARG A 215 -22.73 2.70 5.17
CA ARG A 215 -22.06 3.55 6.16
C ARG A 215 -23.06 4.39 6.96
N LYS A 216 -22.63 4.81 8.17
CA LYS A 216 -23.39 5.77 8.99
C LYS A 216 -23.15 7.24 8.64
N LYS A 217 -21.95 7.57 8.09
CA LYS A 217 -21.48 8.95 7.88
C LYS A 217 -21.31 9.25 6.39
N MET A 218 -21.22 10.53 6.07
CA MET A 218 -20.93 10.99 4.70
C MET A 218 -19.66 10.34 4.12
N LYS A 219 -19.58 10.30 2.80
CA LYS A 219 -18.41 9.86 2.04
C LYS A 219 -17.18 10.67 2.47
N SER A 220 -16.05 9.99 2.67
CA SER A 220 -14.80 10.69 2.93
C SER A 220 -14.34 11.40 1.65
N ARG A 221 -14.07 12.70 1.72
CA ARG A 221 -13.47 13.45 0.60
C ARG A 221 -12.15 12.82 0.13
N GLN A 222 -11.38 12.23 1.04
CA GLN A 222 -10.10 11.59 0.73
C GLN A 222 -10.23 10.39 -0.20
N TRP A 223 -11.41 9.77 -0.29
CA TRP A 223 -11.67 8.70 -1.26
C TRP A 223 -11.46 9.14 -2.71
N TYR A 224 -11.68 10.40 -3.00
CA TYR A 224 -11.61 10.99 -4.34
C TYR A 224 -10.26 11.67 -4.63
N LEU A 225 -9.38 11.82 -3.66
CA LEU A 225 -8.12 12.55 -3.78
C LEU A 225 -6.94 11.57 -3.84
N PHE A 226 -6.23 11.56 -4.96
CA PHE A 226 -5.08 10.68 -5.14
C PHE A 226 -3.92 11.11 -4.24
N SER A 227 -3.33 10.16 -3.53
CA SER A 227 -2.28 10.42 -2.55
C SER A 227 -1.19 9.35 -2.51
N PHE A 228 0.01 9.76 -2.13
CA PHE A 228 1.13 8.88 -1.81
C PHE A 228 2.07 9.59 -0.80
N PRO A 229 2.63 8.89 0.23
CA PRO A 229 2.16 7.58 0.66
C PRO A 229 0.75 7.67 1.24
N ARG A 230 0.07 6.53 1.34
CA ARG A 230 -1.25 6.48 1.96
C ARG A 230 -1.13 5.96 3.38
N GLY A 231 -1.96 6.51 4.26
CA GLY A 231 -2.18 5.96 5.58
C GLY A 231 -3.16 4.78 5.55
N PHE A 232 -3.94 4.65 6.61
CA PHE A 232 -4.97 3.59 6.73
C PHE A 232 -6.19 3.80 5.82
N GLN A 233 -6.38 5.02 5.32
CA GLN A 233 -7.44 5.33 4.36
C GLN A 233 -7.02 4.92 2.95
N SER A 234 -7.99 4.55 2.13
CA SER A 234 -7.78 4.25 0.71
C SER A 234 -8.53 5.25 -0.16
N ASP A 235 -8.12 5.39 -1.42
CA ASP A 235 -8.80 6.15 -2.43
C ASP A 235 -9.19 5.29 -3.65
N ILE A 236 -9.82 5.91 -4.64
CA ILE A 236 -10.24 5.25 -5.89
C ILE A 236 -9.04 4.63 -6.61
N LEU A 237 -7.90 5.31 -6.70
CA LEU A 237 -6.74 4.81 -7.42
C LEU A 237 -6.13 3.59 -6.73
N GLU A 238 -5.97 3.63 -5.39
CA GLU A 238 -5.47 2.49 -4.63
C GLU A 238 -6.42 1.28 -4.72
N THR A 239 -7.73 1.53 -4.63
CA THR A 239 -8.76 0.49 -4.76
C THR A 239 -8.72 -0.16 -6.13
N THR A 240 -8.65 0.65 -7.17
CA THR A 240 -8.57 0.20 -8.57
C THR A 240 -7.30 -0.62 -8.82
N SER A 241 -6.15 -0.12 -8.35
CA SER A 241 -4.87 -0.83 -8.49
C SER A 241 -4.88 -2.18 -7.77
N ALA A 242 -5.43 -2.25 -6.55
CA ALA A 242 -5.53 -3.50 -5.80
C ALA A 242 -6.41 -4.55 -6.51
N LEU A 243 -7.55 -4.13 -7.08
CA LEU A 243 -8.43 -5.01 -7.84
C LEU A 243 -7.75 -5.52 -9.12
N ILE A 244 -7.01 -4.67 -9.81
CA ILE A 244 -6.28 -5.05 -11.03
C ILE A 244 -5.13 -6.01 -10.70
N ASP A 245 -4.39 -5.78 -9.62
CA ASP A 245 -3.35 -6.70 -9.16
C ASP A 245 -3.93 -8.06 -8.70
N ALA A 246 -5.20 -8.11 -8.30
CA ALA A 246 -5.96 -9.36 -8.07
C ALA A 246 -6.47 -10.02 -9.36
N GLY A 247 -6.13 -9.50 -10.54
CA GLY A 247 -6.51 -10.08 -11.84
C GLY A 247 -7.81 -9.52 -12.44
N CYS A 248 -8.49 -8.57 -11.79
CA CYS A 248 -9.69 -7.95 -12.34
C CYS A 248 -9.37 -7.13 -13.59
N LYS A 249 -10.30 -7.13 -14.56
CA LYS A 249 -10.14 -6.47 -15.86
C LYS A 249 -11.24 -5.43 -16.11
N SER A 250 -11.02 -4.57 -17.10
CA SER A 250 -11.93 -3.48 -17.48
C SER A 250 -13.29 -3.91 -18.00
N GLN A 251 -13.56 -5.21 -18.16
CA GLN A 251 -14.89 -5.76 -18.47
C GLN A 251 -15.89 -5.55 -17.33
N ASN A 252 -15.45 -5.54 -16.08
CA ASN A 252 -16.31 -5.19 -14.95
C ASN A 252 -16.68 -3.71 -15.01
N SER A 253 -18.00 -3.39 -14.97
CA SER A 253 -18.52 -2.01 -15.12
C SER A 253 -18.02 -1.08 -14.02
N ASN A 254 -18.05 -1.51 -12.75
CA ASN A 254 -17.62 -0.70 -11.61
C ASN A 254 -16.13 -0.38 -11.68
N LEU A 255 -15.31 -1.35 -12.10
CA LEU A 255 -13.88 -1.14 -12.32
C LEU A 255 -13.62 -0.22 -13.52
N ARG A 256 -14.40 -0.37 -14.60
CA ARG A 256 -14.31 0.49 -15.78
C ARG A 256 -14.66 1.94 -15.46
N ASN A 257 -15.67 2.19 -14.63
CA ASN A 257 -16.03 3.53 -14.18
C ASN A 257 -14.88 4.16 -13.37
N ALA A 258 -14.26 3.39 -12.48
CA ALA A 258 -13.10 3.86 -11.74
C ALA A 258 -11.90 4.19 -12.65
N LEU A 259 -11.62 3.37 -13.67
CA LEU A 259 -10.58 3.65 -14.66
C LEU A 259 -10.88 4.91 -15.49
N LYS A 260 -12.14 5.13 -15.89
CA LYS A 260 -12.55 6.38 -16.54
C LYS A 260 -12.31 7.59 -15.64
N TYR A 261 -12.75 7.52 -14.38
CA TYR A 261 -12.53 8.58 -13.38
C TYR A 261 -11.04 8.90 -13.20
N ILE A 262 -10.18 7.87 -13.15
CA ILE A 262 -8.73 8.06 -13.08
C ILE A 262 -8.22 8.74 -14.35
N ASN A 263 -8.71 8.36 -15.53
CA ASN A 263 -8.31 8.95 -16.80
C ASN A 263 -8.72 10.43 -16.91
N GLU A 264 -9.90 10.80 -16.44
CA GLU A 264 -10.42 12.18 -16.43
C GLU A 264 -9.56 13.13 -15.59
N LYS A 265 -8.82 12.61 -14.60
CA LYS A 265 -7.87 13.38 -13.78
C LYS A 265 -6.48 13.51 -14.41
N ARG A 266 -6.28 12.97 -15.60
CA ARG A 266 -5.03 13.07 -16.32
C ARG A 266 -4.81 14.52 -16.79
N LEU A 267 -3.62 15.06 -16.55
CA LEU A 267 -3.21 16.37 -17.00
C LEU A 267 -2.89 16.36 -18.52
N ASP A 268 -2.87 17.54 -19.14
CA ASP A 268 -2.61 17.70 -20.59
C ASP A 268 -1.24 17.14 -20.98
N ASP A 269 -0.25 17.19 -20.10
CA ASP A 269 1.08 16.60 -20.33
C ASP A 269 1.12 15.07 -20.12
N GLY A 270 -0.01 14.47 -19.81
CA GLY A 270 -0.18 13.03 -19.67
C GLY A 270 0.13 12.46 -18.28
N LYS A 271 0.45 13.29 -17.32
CA LYS A 271 0.76 12.92 -15.93
C LYS A 271 -0.47 13.03 -15.04
N TRP A 272 -0.35 12.57 -13.79
CA TRP A 272 -1.32 12.79 -12.71
C TRP A 272 -0.67 13.54 -11.57
N LYS A 273 -1.45 14.40 -10.90
CA LYS A 273 -0.96 15.15 -9.75
C LYS A 273 -1.27 14.44 -8.43
N MET A 274 -0.48 14.74 -7.42
CA MET A 274 -0.83 14.45 -6.02
C MET A 274 -1.89 15.45 -5.56
N GLU A 275 -3.06 14.95 -5.15
CA GLU A 275 -4.19 15.81 -4.73
C GLU A 275 -4.31 15.91 -3.20
N TYR A 276 -3.72 14.97 -2.48
CA TYR A 276 -3.64 14.96 -1.03
C TYR A 276 -2.32 14.34 -0.60
N SER A 277 -1.69 14.88 0.43
CA SER A 277 -0.48 14.32 1.01
C SER A 277 -0.56 14.27 2.53
N LEU A 278 0.30 13.45 3.12
CA LEU A 278 0.55 13.39 4.55
C LEU A 278 1.67 14.34 4.98
N ASN A 279 2.15 15.20 4.08
CA ASN A 279 3.21 16.18 4.35
C ASN A 279 2.87 17.05 5.57
N GLY A 280 3.89 17.35 6.36
CA GLY A 280 3.73 18.05 7.65
C GLY A 280 3.17 17.19 8.80
N LYS A 281 2.69 15.96 8.51
CA LYS A 281 2.25 14.97 9.50
C LYS A 281 3.23 13.82 9.67
N MET A 282 4.05 13.56 8.66
CA MET A 282 5.14 12.58 8.65
C MET A 282 6.43 13.24 9.20
N LEU A 283 7.46 12.43 9.44
CA LEU A 283 8.79 12.96 9.80
C LEU A 283 9.52 13.53 8.59
N VAL A 284 9.31 12.95 7.42
CA VAL A 284 9.91 13.37 6.14
C VAL A 284 8.82 13.48 5.09
N ASP A 285 8.77 14.60 4.39
CA ASP A 285 7.88 14.80 3.25
C ASP A 285 8.41 14.04 2.01
N ILE A 286 7.54 13.40 1.24
CA ILE A 286 7.95 12.51 0.14
C ILE A 286 7.80 13.18 -1.22
N GLU A 287 6.63 13.68 -1.55
CA GLU A 287 6.37 14.43 -2.79
C GLU A 287 5.54 15.68 -2.51
N LYS A 288 5.64 16.67 -3.38
CA LYS A 288 4.92 17.95 -3.24
C LYS A 288 3.44 17.82 -3.59
N ASN A 289 2.58 18.26 -2.70
CA ASN A 289 1.13 18.31 -2.93
C ASN A 289 0.76 19.26 -4.09
N ASN A 290 -0.31 18.94 -4.83
CA ASN A 290 -0.80 19.70 -5.99
C ASN A 290 0.20 19.86 -7.16
N LYS A 291 1.21 18.99 -7.23
CA LYS A 291 2.18 18.92 -8.35
C LYS A 291 2.04 17.58 -9.09
N PRO A 292 2.50 17.48 -10.35
CA PRO A 292 2.63 16.19 -11.02
C PRO A 292 3.43 15.22 -10.14
N SER A 293 2.90 14.02 -9.94
CA SER A 293 3.46 13.01 -9.05
C SER A 293 3.89 11.80 -9.84
N LYS A 294 5.15 11.39 -9.69
CA LYS A 294 5.65 10.16 -10.29
C LYS A 294 4.95 8.93 -9.73
N TRP A 295 4.67 8.91 -8.42
CA TRP A 295 3.95 7.81 -7.78
C TRP A 295 2.52 7.66 -8.29
N ILE A 296 1.75 8.76 -8.34
CA ILE A 296 0.36 8.69 -8.80
C ILE A 296 0.33 8.30 -10.29
N SER A 297 1.23 8.85 -11.09
CA SER A 297 1.34 8.53 -12.52
C SER A 297 1.75 7.08 -12.77
N TYR A 298 2.66 6.53 -11.96
CA TYR A 298 3.04 5.12 -11.99
C TYR A 298 1.83 4.20 -11.70
N PHE A 299 1.08 4.44 -10.60
CA PHE A 299 -0.07 3.61 -10.25
C PHE A 299 -1.18 3.69 -11.31
N ALA A 300 -1.44 4.88 -11.86
CA ALA A 300 -2.43 5.05 -12.91
C ALA A 300 -2.02 4.32 -14.19
N LEU A 301 -0.77 4.49 -14.63
CA LEU A 301 -0.24 3.83 -15.84
C LEU A 301 -0.24 2.31 -15.69
N LYS A 302 0.25 1.78 -14.57
CA LYS A 302 0.22 0.36 -14.25
C LYS A 302 -1.19 -0.21 -14.34
N SER A 303 -2.17 0.52 -13.74
CA SER A 303 -3.57 0.13 -13.76
C SER A 303 -4.14 0.06 -15.17
N PHE A 304 -3.84 1.01 -16.04
CA PHE A 304 -4.31 1.00 -17.43
C PHE A 304 -3.71 -0.15 -18.24
N ILE A 305 -2.40 -0.37 -18.13
CA ILE A 305 -1.72 -1.44 -18.86
C ILE A 305 -2.23 -2.82 -18.43
N LYS A 306 -2.23 -3.10 -17.12
CA LYS A 306 -2.63 -4.42 -16.60
C LYS A 306 -4.12 -4.73 -16.80
N SER A 307 -5.00 -3.73 -16.75
CA SER A 307 -6.44 -3.92 -17.00
C SER A 307 -6.80 -4.00 -18.49
N LYS A 308 -5.87 -3.73 -19.40
CA LYS A 308 -6.10 -3.56 -20.84
C LYS A 308 -7.13 -2.45 -21.15
N PHE A 309 -7.20 -1.44 -20.27
CA PHE A 309 -8.07 -0.29 -20.49
C PHE A 309 -7.49 0.61 -21.59
N ARG A 310 -8.26 0.80 -22.65
CA ARG A 310 -7.92 1.77 -23.70
C ARG A 310 -8.55 3.10 -23.30
N SER A 311 -7.72 4.09 -22.97
CA SER A 311 -8.18 5.48 -22.87
C SER A 311 -8.59 5.93 -24.28
N ILE A 312 -9.79 6.41 -24.37
CA ILE A 312 -10.34 7.02 -25.59
C ILE A 312 -9.64 8.34 -25.84
#